data_87e86d18b08cd5d1e741eae7b2229715
#
_entry.id   87e86d18b08cd5d1e741eae7b2229715
#
_cell.length_a   1.000
_cell.length_b   1.000
_cell.length_c   1.000
_cell.angle_alpha   90.00
_cell.angle_beta   90.00
_cell.angle_gamma   90.00
#
_symmetry.space_group_name_H-M   'P 1'
#
loop_
_entity.id
_entity.type
_entity.pdbx_description
1 polymer ?
#
loop_
_entity_poly.entity_id
_entity_poly.type
_entity_poly.pdbx_seq_one_letter_code
_entity_poly.pdbx_strand_id
1 'polypeptide(L)'
;MKINKWARAAIILFILALTIGCDQVSKVIVRKDLPDYKQIDYLGGFFSLEKTENTGAFLSLGDSLGGPVRFILLVLLPVLAILGALVYILYKQNINRYTLLAIILIIGGGAGNLYDRVIHGSVTDFMHIGLGSGFLQTGVFNVADMSIMAGMFIILIRSFINRNKDENKTPVAEE
;
A
#
# COMPACT_ATOMS: atom_id res chain seq x y z
N MET A 1 9.02 9.18 25.75
CA MET A 1 8.42 8.05 26.48
C MET A 1 8.74 6.75 25.72
N LYS A 2 9.52 5.84 26.31
CA LYS A 2 9.82 4.53 25.68
C LYS A 2 8.58 3.64 25.85
N ILE A 3 7.88 3.37 24.77
CA ILE A 3 6.74 2.43 24.77
C ILE A 3 7.28 1.03 25.10
N ASN A 4 6.59 0.32 25.99
CA ASN A 4 6.89 -1.08 26.33
C ASN A 4 6.84 -1.95 25.05
N LYS A 5 7.71 -2.94 24.96
CA LYS A 5 7.79 -3.87 23.81
C LYS A 5 6.45 -4.53 23.49
N TRP A 6 5.70 -4.92 24.50
CA TRP A 6 4.37 -5.54 24.33
C TRP A 6 3.32 -4.55 23.80
N ALA A 7 3.31 -3.33 24.34
CA ALA A 7 2.41 -2.28 23.84
C ALA A 7 2.74 -1.90 22.38
N ARG A 8 4.04 -1.85 22.02
CA ARG A 8 4.47 -1.62 20.65
C ARG A 8 4.02 -2.73 19.72
N ALA A 9 4.21 -4.00 20.11
CA ALA A 9 3.74 -5.15 19.33
C ALA A 9 2.22 -5.12 19.16
N ALA A 10 1.46 -4.80 20.21
CA ALA A 10 0.01 -4.67 20.14
C ALA A 10 -0.43 -3.58 19.17
N ILE A 11 0.23 -2.41 19.17
CA ILE A 11 -0.05 -1.32 18.22
C ILE A 11 0.24 -1.76 16.78
N ILE A 12 1.38 -2.42 16.53
CA ILE A 12 1.73 -2.94 15.22
C ILE A 12 0.65 -3.91 14.73
N LEU A 13 0.29 -4.90 15.54
CA LEU A 13 -0.73 -5.90 15.21
C LEU A 13 -2.10 -5.27 14.98
N PHE A 14 -2.49 -4.30 15.80
CA PHE A 14 -3.75 -3.58 15.66
C PHE A 14 -3.84 -2.82 14.34
N ILE A 15 -2.79 -2.07 13.97
CA ILE A 15 -2.78 -1.30 12.72
C ILE A 15 -2.75 -2.25 11.51
N LEU A 16 -1.97 -3.34 11.56
CA LEU A 16 -1.96 -4.36 10.51
C LEU A 16 -3.35 -4.99 10.34
N ALA A 17 -3.99 -5.41 11.44
CA ALA A 17 -5.32 -6.01 11.40
C ALA A 17 -6.36 -5.02 10.84
N LEU A 18 -6.28 -3.74 11.23
CA LEU A 18 -7.16 -2.70 10.71
C LEU A 18 -6.95 -2.47 9.21
N THR A 19 -5.70 -2.34 8.77
CA THR A 19 -5.37 -2.08 7.36
C THR A 19 -5.80 -3.25 6.47
N ILE A 20 -5.44 -4.48 6.83
CA ILE A 20 -5.82 -5.69 6.08
C ILE A 20 -7.35 -5.89 6.16
N GLY A 21 -7.94 -5.68 7.32
CA GLY A 21 -9.38 -5.85 7.52
C GLY A 21 -10.21 -4.87 6.69
N CYS A 22 -9.85 -3.58 6.68
CA CYS A 22 -10.52 -2.58 5.85
C CYS A 22 -10.41 -2.93 4.35
N ASP A 23 -9.23 -3.35 3.89
CA ASP A 23 -9.04 -3.76 2.51
C ASP A 23 -9.90 -4.96 2.16
N GLN A 24 -9.81 -6.05 2.92
CA GLN A 24 -10.53 -7.29 2.62
C GLN A 24 -12.06 -7.14 2.74
N VAL A 25 -12.54 -6.40 3.75
CA VAL A 25 -13.98 -6.12 3.90
C VAL A 25 -14.49 -5.32 2.71
N SER A 26 -13.80 -4.26 2.29
CA SER A 26 -14.20 -3.47 1.12
C SER A 26 -14.24 -4.32 -0.16
N LYS A 27 -13.24 -5.17 -0.38
CA LYS A 27 -13.18 -6.08 -1.53
C LYS A 27 -14.30 -7.12 -1.51
N VAL A 28 -14.65 -7.68 -0.35
CA VAL A 28 -15.79 -8.62 -0.22
C VAL A 28 -17.09 -7.93 -0.60
N ILE A 29 -17.34 -6.71 -0.12
CA ILE A 29 -18.51 -5.91 -0.46
C ILE A 29 -18.56 -5.67 -1.97
N VAL A 30 -17.46 -5.22 -2.56
CA VAL A 30 -17.37 -4.95 -4.01
C VAL A 30 -17.62 -6.21 -4.85
N ARG A 31 -16.99 -7.32 -4.50
CA ARG A 31 -17.20 -8.59 -5.21
C ARG A 31 -18.66 -9.05 -5.18
N LYS A 32 -19.35 -8.80 -4.06
CA LYS A 32 -20.75 -9.22 -3.86
C LYS A 32 -21.74 -8.27 -4.48
N ASP A 33 -21.58 -6.97 -4.29
CA ASP A 33 -22.63 -5.99 -4.50
C ASP A 33 -22.42 -5.12 -5.76
N LEU A 34 -21.17 -5.05 -6.29
CA LEU A 34 -20.89 -4.29 -7.50
C LEU A 34 -20.96 -5.22 -8.74
N PRO A 35 -21.93 -4.98 -9.65
CA PRO A 35 -22.04 -5.77 -10.86
C PRO A 35 -20.80 -5.65 -11.75
N ASP A 36 -20.45 -6.75 -12.45
CA ASP A 36 -19.39 -6.73 -13.45
C ASP A 36 -19.70 -5.73 -14.57
N TYR A 37 -18.67 -5.07 -15.09
CA TYR A 37 -18.76 -4.10 -16.20
C TYR A 37 -19.66 -2.89 -15.93
N LYS A 38 -20.03 -2.63 -14.67
CA LYS A 38 -20.77 -1.44 -14.29
C LYS A 38 -19.86 -0.44 -13.59
N GLN A 39 -19.80 0.76 -14.14
CA GLN A 39 -19.20 1.90 -13.49
C GLN A 39 -20.29 2.74 -12.82
N ILE A 40 -20.06 3.15 -11.58
CA ILE A 40 -20.93 4.05 -10.83
C ILE A 40 -20.17 5.33 -10.57
N ASP A 41 -20.61 6.42 -11.18
CA ASP A 41 -19.95 7.71 -11.09
C ASP A 41 -20.50 8.55 -9.95
N TYR A 42 -19.59 9.18 -9.21
CA TYR A 42 -19.84 10.15 -8.15
C TYR A 42 -19.15 11.48 -8.46
N LEU A 43 -19.65 12.55 -7.86
CA LEU A 43 -19.06 13.90 -7.96
C LEU A 43 -18.82 14.35 -9.42
N GLY A 44 -19.79 14.07 -10.30
CA GLY A 44 -19.67 14.45 -11.71
C GLY A 44 -18.58 13.68 -12.49
N GLY A 45 -18.29 12.44 -12.10
CA GLY A 45 -17.27 11.61 -12.74
C GLY A 45 -15.85 11.81 -12.20
N PHE A 46 -15.70 12.63 -11.13
CA PHE A 46 -14.40 12.76 -10.44
C PHE A 46 -13.99 11.48 -9.70
N PHE A 47 -14.95 10.78 -9.13
CA PHE A 47 -14.74 9.51 -8.45
C PHE A 47 -15.70 8.46 -9.02
N SER A 48 -15.18 7.28 -9.31
CA SER A 48 -15.99 6.19 -9.83
C SER A 48 -15.69 4.89 -9.09
N LEU A 49 -16.71 4.05 -8.99
CA LEU A 49 -16.57 2.67 -8.55
C LEU A 49 -16.80 1.74 -9.74
N GLU A 50 -15.83 0.90 -10.02
CA GLU A 50 -15.88 -0.15 -11.04
C GLU A 50 -15.10 -1.38 -10.55
N LYS A 51 -15.58 -2.58 -10.83
CA LYS A 51 -14.89 -3.80 -10.42
C LYS A 51 -13.93 -4.27 -11.51
N THR A 52 -12.65 -4.31 -11.17
CA THR A 52 -11.58 -4.79 -12.06
C THR A 52 -10.75 -5.85 -11.37
N GLU A 53 -10.52 -6.98 -12.03
CA GLU A 53 -9.64 -8.03 -11.55
C GLU A 53 -8.25 -7.85 -12.15
N ASN A 54 -7.31 -7.39 -11.31
CA ASN A 54 -5.94 -7.10 -11.69
C ASN A 54 -5.07 -8.32 -11.48
N THR A 55 -4.67 -8.97 -12.57
CA THR A 55 -3.82 -10.15 -12.54
C THR A 55 -2.33 -9.82 -12.55
N GLY A 56 -1.95 -8.56 -12.81
CA GLY A 56 -0.58 -8.05 -12.78
C GLY A 56 -0.18 -7.35 -11.48
N ALA A 57 0.82 -6.47 -11.60
CA ALA A 57 1.18 -5.51 -10.58
C ALA A 57 0.37 -4.21 -10.74
N PHE A 58 0.87 -3.12 -10.19
CA PHE A 58 0.28 -1.79 -10.36
C PHE A 58 0.05 -1.48 -11.84
N LEU A 59 -1.16 -1.05 -12.21
CA LEU A 59 -1.59 -0.82 -13.59
C LEU A 59 -1.43 -2.05 -14.50
N SER A 60 -1.71 -3.25 -13.98
CA SER A 60 -1.62 -4.52 -14.74
C SER A 60 -0.22 -4.82 -15.32
N LEU A 61 0.83 -4.22 -14.78
CA LEU A 61 2.19 -4.53 -15.20
C LEU A 61 2.49 -6.00 -14.93
N GLY A 62 2.94 -6.70 -15.98
CA GLY A 62 3.31 -8.11 -15.90
C GLY A 62 2.17 -9.10 -16.19
N ASP A 63 1.01 -8.66 -16.64
CA ASP A 63 -0.08 -9.54 -17.06
C ASP A 63 0.35 -10.53 -18.17
N SER A 64 1.23 -10.06 -19.08
CA SER A 64 1.77 -10.85 -20.17
C SER A 64 2.88 -11.84 -19.77
N LEU A 65 3.33 -11.81 -18.50
CA LEU A 65 4.38 -12.69 -18.01
C LEU A 65 3.88 -14.14 -17.85
N GLY A 66 4.71 -15.10 -18.23
CA GLY A 66 4.44 -16.52 -18.00
C GLY A 66 4.23 -16.84 -16.52
N GLY A 67 3.39 -17.83 -16.22
CA GLY A 67 2.96 -18.18 -14.87
C GLY A 67 4.06 -18.27 -13.80
N PRO A 68 5.20 -18.96 -14.04
CA PRO A 68 6.28 -19.05 -13.04
C PRO A 68 6.93 -17.70 -12.72
N VAL A 69 7.19 -16.86 -13.74
CA VAL A 69 7.80 -15.53 -13.56
C VAL A 69 6.84 -14.61 -12.81
N ARG A 70 5.56 -14.64 -13.19
CA ARG A 70 4.50 -13.89 -12.54
C ARG A 70 4.37 -14.28 -11.06
N PHE A 71 4.39 -15.57 -10.74
CA PHE A 71 4.36 -16.04 -9.35
C PHE A 71 5.56 -15.53 -8.55
N ILE A 72 6.77 -15.60 -9.10
CA ILE A 72 7.98 -15.11 -8.43
C ILE A 72 7.88 -13.61 -8.15
N LEU A 73 7.48 -12.82 -9.13
CA LEU A 73 7.46 -11.36 -9.01
C LEU A 73 6.28 -10.83 -8.18
N LEU A 74 5.09 -11.45 -8.29
CA LEU A 74 3.87 -10.92 -7.68
C LEU A 74 3.48 -11.62 -6.37
N VAL A 75 4.07 -12.77 -6.07
CA VAL A 75 3.79 -13.50 -4.83
C VAL A 75 5.07 -13.70 -4.02
N LEU A 76 6.06 -14.42 -4.53
CA LEU A 76 7.23 -14.81 -3.75
C LEU A 76 8.05 -13.60 -3.28
N LEU A 77 8.37 -12.69 -4.18
CA LEU A 77 9.17 -11.51 -3.86
C LEU A 77 8.46 -10.57 -2.89
N PRO A 78 7.15 -10.23 -3.04
CA PRO A 78 6.41 -9.48 -2.03
C PRO A 78 6.32 -10.19 -0.68
N VAL A 79 6.15 -11.53 -0.63
CA VAL A 79 6.20 -12.30 0.62
C VAL A 79 7.52 -12.06 1.34
N LEU A 80 8.64 -12.23 0.64
CA LEU A 80 9.98 -12.05 1.23
C LEU A 80 10.19 -10.62 1.71
N ALA A 81 9.73 -9.63 0.94
CA ALA A 81 9.82 -8.21 1.30
C ALA A 81 8.98 -7.90 2.56
N ILE A 82 7.74 -8.39 2.63
CA ILE A 82 6.85 -8.21 3.78
C ILE A 82 7.44 -8.88 5.03
N LEU A 83 7.91 -10.11 4.91
CA LEU A 83 8.55 -10.83 6.03
C LEU A 83 9.82 -10.11 6.50
N GLY A 84 10.68 -9.67 5.59
CA GLY A 84 11.88 -8.90 5.92
C GLY A 84 11.55 -7.58 6.63
N ALA A 85 10.55 -6.84 6.12
CA ALA A 85 10.10 -5.60 6.74
C ALA A 85 9.48 -5.84 8.13
N LEU A 86 8.70 -6.92 8.30
CA LEU A 86 8.11 -7.29 9.58
C LEU A 86 9.20 -7.65 10.60
N VAL A 87 10.16 -8.49 10.22
CA VAL A 87 11.32 -8.81 11.04
C VAL A 87 12.08 -7.55 11.44
N TYR A 88 12.34 -6.65 10.48
CA TYR A 88 13.02 -5.39 10.74
C TYR A 88 12.31 -4.55 11.81
N ILE A 89 11.00 -4.33 11.69
CA ILE A 89 10.26 -3.50 12.66
C ILE A 89 10.09 -4.19 14.02
N LEU A 90 10.12 -5.51 14.09
CA LEU A 90 10.07 -6.25 15.37
C LEU A 90 11.39 -6.19 16.12
N TYR A 91 12.52 -6.33 15.42
CA TYR A 91 13.85 -6.33 16.05
C TYR A 91 14.37 -4.91 16.34
N LYS A 92 14.20 -3.98 15.45
CA LYS A 92 14.73 -2.62 15.60
C LYS A 92 13.82 -1.76 16.46
N GLN A 93 14.21 -1.55 17.72
CA GLN A 93 13.41 -0.79 18.71
C GLN A 93 13.45 0.73 18.49
N ASN A 94 14.54 1.26 17.94
CA ASN A 94 14.78 2.70 17.78
C ASN A 94 14.35 3.22 16.39
N ILE A 95 13.14 2.84 15.94
CA ILE A 95 12.54 3.38 14.72
C ILE A 95 11.70 4.59 15.09
N ASN A 96 11.84 5.68 14.31
CA ASN A 96 10.95 6.84 14.46
C ASN A 96 9.48 6.43 14.26
N ARG A 97 8.57 6.97 15.06
CA ARG A 97 7.13 6.61 15.04
C ARG A 97 6.48 6.77 13.66
N TYR A 98 6.85 7.79 12.90
CA TYR A 98 6.30 8.00 11.55
C TYR A 98 6.83 6.98 10.55
N THR A 99 8.13 6.66 10.62
CA THR A 99 8.72 5.59 9.81
C THR A 99 8.14 4.23 10.17
N LEU A 100 7.92 3.97 11.46
CA LEU A 100 7.26 2.74 11.90
C LEU A 100 5.85 2.63 11.33
N LEU A 101 5.03 3.69 11.45
CA LEU A 101 3.69 3.74 10.88
C LEU A 101 3.70 3.50 9.37
N ALA A 102 4.60 4.17 8.66
CA ALA A 102 4.76 4.03 7.22
C ALA A 102 5.04 2.58 6.81
N ILE A 103 5.99 1.91 7.48
CA ILE A 103 6.32 0.52 7.20
C ILE A 103 5.13 -0.40 7.51
N ILE A 104 4.39 -0.16 8.60
CA ILE A 104 3.21 -0.95 8.95
C ILE A 104 2.12 -0.81 7.87
N LEU A 105 1.87 0.40 7.37
CA LEU A 105 0.90 0.65 6.29
C LEU A 105 1.30 -0.07 4.99
N ILE A 106 2.59 -0.04 4.62
CA ILE A 106 3.11 -0.75 3.45
C ILE A 106 2.97 -2.27 3.62
N ILE A 107 3.32 -2.81 4.80
CA ILE A 107 3.16 -4.23 5.11
C ILE A 107 1.68 -4.62 5.04
N GLY A 108 0.79 -3.85 5.66
CA GLY A 108 -0.64 -4.15 5.72
C GLY A 108 -1.30 -4.13 4.34
N GLY A 109 -1.04 -3.09 3.54
CA GLY A 109 -1.55 -3.02 2.16
C GLY A 109 -0.94 -4.11 1.28
N GLY A 110 0.38 -4.33 1.36
CA GLY A 110 1.04 -5.42 0.63
C GLY A 110 0.47 -6.79 0.99
N ALA A 111 0.20 -7.05 2.26
CA ALA A 111 -0.41 -8.30 2.72
C ALA A 111 -1.85 -8.47 2.22
N GLY A 112 -2.65 -7.39 2.17
CA GLY A 112 -3.99 -7.41 1.60
C GLY A 112 -3.99 -7.82 0.12
N ASN A 113 -3.16 -7.18 -0.70
CA ASN A 113 -3.02 -7.52 -2.12
C ASN A 113 -2.38 -8.89 -2.35
N LEU A 114 -1.50 -9.33 -1.45
CA LEU A 114 -0.91 -10.67 -1.51
C LEU A 114 -1.94 -11.75 -1.19
N TYR A 115 -2.79 -11.52 -0.19
CA TYR A 115 -3.89 -12.42 0.14
C TYR A 115 -4.79 -12.67 -1.07
N ASP A 116 -5.20 -11.62 -1.78
CA ASP A 116 -6.02 -11.75 -2.97
C ASP A 116 -5.32 -12.60 -4.04
N ARG A 117 -4.04 -12.37 -4.32
CA ARG A 117 -3.30 -13.14 -5.32
C ARG A 117 -3.17 -14.61 -4.98
N VAL A 118 -2.99 -14.93 -3.71
CA VAL A 118 -2.88 -16.34 -3.26
C VAL A 118 -4.22 -17.05 -3.30
N ILE A 119 -5.31 -16.37 -2.92
CA ILE A 119 -6.64 -17.00 -2.79
C ILE A 119 -7.45 -16.92 -4.09
N HIS A 120 -7.37 -15.78 -4.80
CA HIS A 120 -8.21 -15.50 -5.97
C HIS A 120 -7.42 -15.49 -7.30
N GLY A 121 -6.09 -15.47 -7.26
CA GLY A 121 -5.23 -15.39 -8.45
C GLY A 121 -5.11 -13.98 -9.04
N SER A 122 -5.91 -13.03 -8.57
CA SER A 122 -5.98 -11.62 -8.97
C SER A 122 -6.17 -10.72 -7.76
N VAL A 123 -5.99 -9.42 -7.94
CA VAL A 123 -6.36 -8.40 -6.95
C VAL A 123 -7.61 -7.71 -7.43
N THR A 124 -8.61 -7.58 -6.55
CA THR A 124 -9.82 -6.81 -6.85
C THR A 124 -9.55 -5.33 -6.62
N ASP A 125 -9.54 -4.56 -7.69
CA ASP A 125 -9.45 -3.10 -7.72
C ASP A 125 -10.82 -2.52 -8.01
N PHE A 126 -11.18 -1.35 -7.41
CA PHE A 126 -12.55 -0.85 -7.54
C PHE A 126 -12.73 0.66 -7.44
N MET A 127 -11.71 1.42 -7.08
CA MET A 127 -11.77 2.88 -7.01
C MET A 127 -11.01 3.50 -8.17
N HIS A 128 -11.61 4.48 -8.81
CA HIS A 128 -11.01 5.25 -9.89
C HIS A 128 -11.21 6.74 -9.65
N ILE A 129 -10.17 7.56 -9.88
CA ILE A 129 -10.24 9.01 -9.82
C ILE A 129 -9.94 9.55 -11.21
N GLY A 130 -10.89 10.30 -11.77
CA GLY A 130 -10.79 10.97 -13.06
C GLY A 130 -10.96 12.48 -12.92
N LEU A 131 -10.09 13.28 -13.54
CA LEU A 131 -10.26 14.71 -13.65
C LEU A 131 -10.95 15.05 -14.97
N GLY A 132 -12.26 14.87 -15.02
CA GLY A 132 -13.28 15.39 -15.94
C GLY A 132 -13.05 15.33 -17.45
N SER A 133 -11.86 15.47 -17.98
CA SER A 133 -11.61 15.60 -19.43
C SER A 133 -10.66 14.57 -20.02
N GLY A 134 -10.44 13.44 -19.35
CA GLY A 134 -9.69 12.32 -19.91
C GLY A 134 -8.17 12.43 -19.83
N PHE A 135 -7.60 13.56 -19.42
CA PHE A 135 -6.14 13.77 -19.44
C PHE A 135 -5.42 13.37 -18.15
N LEU A 136 -6.14 13.35 -17.02
CA LEU A 136 -5.60 12.93 -15.71
C LEU A 136 -6.55 11.92 -15.09
N GLN A 137 -6.26 10.65 -15.32
CA GLN A 137 -6.99 9.54 -14.71
C GLN A 137 -6.02 8.65 -13.94
N THR A 138 -6.45 8.18 -12.77
CA THR A 138 -5.71 7.09 -12.10
C THR A 138 -6.03 5.78 -12.79
N GLY A 139 -5.22 4.74 -12.58
CA GLY A 139 -5.72 3.37 -12.74
C GLY A 139 -6.80 3.08 -11.70
N VAL A 140 -7.47 1.95 -11.84
CA VAL A 140 -8.35 1.43 -10.79
C VAL A 140 -7.47 0.92 -9.66
N PHE A 141 -7.81 1.23 -8.42
CA PHE A 141 -7.05 0.88 -7.23
C PHE A 141 -7.97 0.45 -6.07
N ASN A 142 -7.40 -0.01 -4.97
CA ASN A 142 -8.11 -0.51 -3.80
C ASN A 142 -7.59 0.13 -2.49
N VAL A 143 -8.15 -0.28 -1.35
CA VAL A 143 -7.76 0.24 -0.02
C VAL A 143 -6.33 -0.15 0.36
N ALA A 144 -5.85 -1.34 -0.06
CA ALA A 144 -4.47 -1.75 0.16
C ALA A 144 -3.48 -0.83 -0.55
N ASP A 145 -3.79 -0.43 -1.81
CA ASP A 145 -2.96 0.49 -2.58
C ASP A 145 -2.90 1.87 -1.93
N MET A 146 -4.03 2.38 -1.43
CA MET A 146 -4.07 3.62 -0.64
C MET A 146 -3.17 3.54 0.59
N SER A 147 -3.16 2.41 1.28
CA SER A 147 -2.32 2.18 2.46
C SER A 147 -0.83 2.17 2.09
N ILE A 148 -0.46 1.48 1.00
CA ILE A 148 0.91 1.46 0.47
C ILE A 148 1.35 2.88 0.10
N MET A 149 0.52 3.60 -0.67
CA MET A 149 0.80 4.97 -1.09
C MET A 149 0.97 5.92 0.10
N ALA A 150 0.09 5.84 1.10
CA ALA A 150 0.20 6.63 2.32
C ALA A 150 1.51 6.35 3.07
N GLY A 151 1.89 5.07 3.19
CA GLY A 151 3.16 4.67 3.80
C GLY A 151 4.37 5.21 3.03
N MET A 152 4.38 5.08 1.70
CA MET A 152 5.44 5.62 0.85
C MET A 152 5.54 7.14 0.96
N PHE A 153 4.42 7.84 0.97
CA PHE A 153 4.37 9.29 1.09
C PHE A 153 4.93 9.78 2.43
N ILE A 154 4.62 9.10 3.53
CA ILE A 154 5.21 9.39 4.86
C ILE A 154 6.73 9.23 4.81
N ILE A 155 7.27 8.17 4.17
CA ILE A 155 8.72 7.97 4.05
C ILE A 155 9.36 9.10 3.23
N LEU A 156 8.77 9.47 2.10
CA LEU A 156 9.27 10.53 1.23
C LEU A 156 9.32 11.88 1.94
N ILE A 157 8.23 12.29 2.60
CA ILE A 157 8.18 13.54 3.38
C ILE A 157 9.26 13.52 4.47
N ARG A 158 9.39 12.43 5.19
CA ARG A 158 10.40 12.28 6.24
C ARG A 158 11.83 12.38 5.70
N SER A 159 12.10 11.76 4.56
CA SER A 159 13.40 11.84 3.89
C SER A 159 13.74 13.29 3.54
N PHE A 160 12.78 14.02 2.98
CA PHE A 160 12.95 15.43 2.60
C PHE A 160 13.22 16.34 3.81
N ILE A 161 12.43 16.17 4.88
CA ILE A 161 12.62 16.96 6.12
C ILE A 161 13.98 16.69 6.77
N ASN A 162 14.45 15.43 6.77
CA ASN A 162 15.73 15.10 7.38
C ASN A 162 16.90 15.65 6.57
N ARG A 163 16.85 15.57 5.24
CA ARG A 163 17.87 16.13 4.35
C ARG A 163 18.10 17.63 4.62
N ASN A 164 17.03 18.40 4.70
CA ASN A 164 17.14 19.85 4.96
C ASN A 164 17.73 20.17 6.34
N LYS A 165 17.54 19.28 7.33
CA LYS A 165 18.14 19.44 8.66
C LYS A 165 19.63 19.16 8.68
N ASP A 166 20.10 18.24 7.85
CA ASP A 166 21.52 17.88 7.77
C ASP A 166 22.29 18.95 6.96
N GLU A 167 21.73 19.48 5.88
CA GLU A 167 22.31 20.59 5.11
C GLU A 167 22.48 21.87 5.97
N ASN A 168 21.51 22.18 6.85
CA ASN A 168 21.60 23.33 7.75
C ASN A 168 22.55 23.14 8.94
N LYS A 169 23.10 21.95 9.15
CA LYS A 169 24.07 21.66 10.22
C LYS A 169 25.50 21.64 9.78
N THR A 170 25.78 21.68 8.48
CA THR A 170 27.15 21.76 7.96
C THR A 170 27.59 23.22 8.07
N PRO A 171 28.57 23.58 8.96
CA PRO A 171 29.11 24.93 8.99
C PRO A 171 29.78 25.20 7.64
N VAL A 172 29.52 26.36 7.06
CA VAL A 172 30.32 26.90 5.97
C VAL A 172 31.75 27.04 6.54
N ALA A 173 32.67 26.23 6.05
CA ALA A 173 34.07 26.44 6.33
C ALA A 173 34.43 27.83 5.75
N GLU A 174 34.59 28.81 6.64
CA GLU A 174 35.17 30.11 6.28
C GLU A 174 36.62 29.85 5.84
N GLU A 175 36.88 30.07 4.54
CA GLU A 175 38.25 30.22 4.01
C GLU A 175 38.83 31.60 4.36
#